data_d7e5f6f9e6bf795aa09be631bb03b47c
#
_entry.id   d7e5f6f9e6bf795aa09be631bb03b47c
#
_cell.length_a   1.000
_cell.length_b   1.000
_cell.length_c   1.000
_cell.angle_alpha   90.00
_cell.angle_beta   90.00
_cell.angle_gamma   90.00
#
_symmetry.space_group_name_H-M   'P 1'
#
loop_
_entity.id
_entity.type
_entity.pdbx_description
1 polymer ?
#
loop_
_entity_poly.entity_id
_entity_poly.type
_entity_poly.pdbx_seq_one_letter_code
_entity_poly.pdbx_strand_id
1 'polypeptide(L)'
;AQELQLLPPGRPTPALMAELLQALRERGLDTGAALRTLRQLVLERLLCLDCDEQAPLQHISQTMTELAELALQTACVQVQSDLQAQHGAPIGPHGEPAQLWVVGMGKLGARELNVSSDIDLIYVYDQDGETAADANGRGRLSNQEYFGRAVRAIYSLIGDTTEHGFVFPQRAVYEKHGA
;
A
#
# COMPACT_ATOMS: atom_id res chain seq x y z
N ALA A 1 7.67 2.90 28.12
CA ALA A 1 8.32 2.71 26.81
C ALA A 1 8.64 1.23 26.70
N GLN A 2 7.80 0.45 26.03
CA GLN A 2 8.16 -0.92 25.62
C GLN A 2 9.17 -0.76 24.49
N GLU A 3 10.35 -1.35 24.68
CA GLU A 3 11.38 -1.44 23.67
C GLU A 3 10.76 -2.03 22.40
N LEU A 4 10.69 -1.24 21.35
CA LEU A 4 10.52 -1.76 20.00
C LEU A 4 11.73 -2.66 19.77
N GLN A 5 11.52 -3.97 19.76
CA GLN A 5 12.59 -4.91 19.44
C GLN A 5 13.08 -4.56 18.04
N LEU A 6 14.35 -4.19 17.94
CA LEU A 6 15.05 -4.02 16.68
C LEU A 6 14.84 -5.29 15.84
N LEU A 7 14.68 -5.09 14.54
CA LEU A 7 14.59 -6.22 13.61
C LEU A 7 15.78 -7.17 13.81
N PRO A 8 15.58 -8.51 13.71
CA PRO A 8 16.66 -9.46 13.83
C PRO A 8 17.76 -9.21 12.80
N PRO A 9 19.00 -9.70 13.05
CA PRO A 9 20.07 -9.63 12.07
C PRO A 9 19.69 -10.23 10.72
N GLY A 10 20.28 -9.70 9.64
CA GLY A 10 20.01 -10.13 8.28
C GLY A 10 19.00 -9.23 7.54
N ARG A 11 18.74 -9.53 6.29
CA ARG A 11 17.83 -8.78 5.43
C ARG A 11 16.37 -9.00 5.88
N PRO A 12 15.56 -7.94 6.09
CA PRO A 12 14.14 -8.09 6.33
C PRO A 12 13.46 -8.81 5.14
N THR A 13 12.78 -9.90 5.42
CA THR A 13 12.05 -10.67 4.41
C THR A 13 10.58 -10.20 4.33
N PRO A 14 9.88 -10.44 3.22
CA PRO A 14 8.45 -10.15 3.12
C PRO A 14 7.61 -10.77 4.24
N ALA A 15 7.92 -12.02 4.62
CA ALA A 15 7.23 -12.71 5.70
C ALA A 15 7.43 -12.00 7.05
N LEU A 16 8.67 -11.66 7.39
CA LEU A 16 8.97 -10.93 8.62
C LEU A 16 8.29 -9.55 8.65
N MET A 17 8.31 -8.82 7.53
CA MET A 17 7.64 -7.52 7.44
C MET A 17 6.12 -7.64 7.63
N ALA A 18 5.50 -8.68 7.06
CA ALA A 18 4.06 -8.93 7.23
C ALA A 18 3.71 -9.31 8.68
N GLU A 19 4.51 -10.16 9.33
CA GLU A 19 4.34 -10.52 10.75
C GLU A 19 4.45 -9.28 11.66
N LEU A 20 5.44 -8.42 11.42
CA LEU A 20 5.62 -7.19 12.17
C LEU A 20 4.46 -6.20 11.96
N LEU A 21 4.00 -6.05 10.74
CA LEU A 21 2.84 -5.22 10.43
C LEU A 21 1.61 -5.69 11.20
N GLN A 22 1.38 -7.00 11.21
CA GLN A 22 0.28 -7.60 11.95
C GLN A 22 0.43 -7.35 13.47
N ALA A 23 1.61 -7.57 14.03
CA ALA A 23 1.88 -7.33 15.45
C ALA A 23 1.70 -5.85 15.84
N LEU A 24 2.06 -4.90 14.97
CA LEU A 24 1.83 -3.47 15.20
C LEU A 24 0.33 -3.14 15.23
N ARG A 25 -0.46 -3.71 14.33
CA ARG A 25 -1.92 -3.57 14.30
C ARG A 25 -2.59 -4.18 15.54
N GLU A 26 -2.15 -5.34 15.99
CA GLU A 26 -2.63 -6.00 17.22
C GLU A 26 -2.34 -5.18 18.49
N ARG A 27 -1.31 -4.32 18.46
CA ARG A 27 -1.03 -3.34 19.52
C ARG A 27 -1.89 -2.07 19.45
N GLY A 28 -2.82 -2.00 18.49
CA GLY A 28 -3.79 -0.92 18.37
C GLY A 28 -3.37 0.22 17.43
N LEU A 29 -2.30 0.07 16.66
CA LEU A 29 -1.98 1.05 15.61
C LEU A 29 -2.97 0.90 14.45
N ASP A 30 -3.47 2.01 13.94
CA ASP A 30 -4.17 2.00 12.67
C ASP A 30 -3.24 1.59 11.51
N THR A 31 -3.80 1.23 10.37
CA THR A 31 -3.04 0.72 9.24
C THR A 31 -1.96 1.70 8.77
N GLY A 32 -2.25 3.00 8.74
CA GLY A 32 -1.29 4.02 8.31
C GLY A 32 -0.12 4.17 9.30
N ALA A 33 -0.42 4.27 10.60
CA ALA A 33 0.60 4.34 11.65
C ALA A 33 1.46 3.06 11.68
N ALA A 34 0.84 1.89 11.54
CA ALA A 34 1.54 0.61 11.50
C ALA A 34 2.52 0.52 10.30
N LEU A 35 2.10 0.94 9.11
CA LEU A 35 2.95 0.97 7.92
C LEU A 35 4.11 1.96 8.05
N ARG A 36 3.89 3.15 8.62
CA ARG A 36 4.96 4.14 8.86
C ARG A 36 5.97 3.63 9.86
N THR A 37 5.50 3.02 10.96
CA THR A 37 6.36 2.40 11.97
C THR A 37 7.17 1.24 11.36
N LEU A 38 6.52 0.36 10.59
CA LEU A 38 7.22 -0.72 9.89
C LEU A 38 8.32 -0.17 8.97
N ARG A 39 8.03 0.88 8.18
CA ARG A 39 9.03 1.51 7.33
C ARG A 39 10.23 2.02 8.13
N GLN A 40 10.02 2.66 9.26
CA GLN A 40 11.11 3.13 10.12
C GLN A 40 11.99 1.98 10.59
N LEU A 41 11.41 0.90 11.09
CA LEU A 41 12.14 -0.30 11.54
C LEU A 41 12.95 -0.93 10.40
N VAL A 42 12.35 -1.03 9.21
CA VAL A 42 13.05 -1.55 8.03
C VAL A 42 14.21 -0.65 7.63
N LEU A 43 14.03 0.68 7.62
CA LEU A 43 15.10 1.63 7.30
C LEU A 43 16.25 1.58 8.30
N GLU A 44 15.96 1.47 9.58
CA GLU A 44 16.99 1.30 10.62
C GLU A 44 17.79 0.02 10.38
N ARG A 45 17.12 -1.07 10.05
CA ARG A 45 17.82 -2.34 9.74
C ARG A 45 18.63 -2.24 8.45
N LEU A 46 18.10 -1.60 7.41
CA LEU A 46 18.84 -1.37 6.16
C LEU A 46 20.07 -0.50 6.36
N LEU A 47 20.02 0.48 7.25
CA LEU A 47 21.18 1.30 7.61
C LEU A 47 22.29 0.45 8.25
N CYS A 48 21.94 -0.44 9.19
CA CYS A 48 22.91 -1.38 9.76
C CYS A 48 23.51 -2.31 8.69
N LEU A 49 22.67 -2.83 7.78
CA LEU A 49 23.14 -3.67 6.67
C LEU A 49 24.13 -2.96 5.75
N ASP A 50 23.87 -1.69 5.45
CA ASP A 50 24.73 -0.90 4.56
C ASP A 50 26.04 -0.48 5.25
N CYS A 51 25.93 0.10 6.45
CA CYS A 51 27.08 0.68 7.16
C CYS A 51 27.98 -0.35 7.85
N ASP A 52 27.37 -1.33 8.55
CA ASP A 52 28.10 -2.26 9.41
C ASP A 52 28.43 -3.57 8.71
N GLU A 53 27.49 -4.08 7.90
CA GLU A 53 27.60 -5.39 7.27
C GLU A 53 28.03 -5.30 5.79
N GLN A 54 28.13 -4.08 5.22
CA GLN A 54 28.50 -3.83 3.83
C GLN A 54 27.70 -4.70 2.84
N ALA A 55 26.40 -4.82 3.07
CA ALA A 55 25.52 -5.64 2.25
C ALA A 55 25.46 -5.14 0.81
N PRO A 56 25.31 -6.03 -0.17
CA PRO A 56 25.13 -5.64 -1.56
C PRO A 56 23.95 -4.66 -1.74
N LEU A 57 24.12 -3.62 -2.54
CA LEU A 57 23.08 -2.62 -2.83
C LEU A 57 21.75 -3.26 -3.29
N GLN A 58 21.83 -4.39 -3.97
CA GLN A 58 20.67 -5.18 -4.38
C GLN A 58 19.79 -5.62 -3.21
N HIS A 59 20.38 -5.93 -2.05
CA HIS A 59 19.61 -6.29 -0.84
C HIS A 59 18.81 -5.10 -0.33
N ILE A 60 19.36 -3.90 -0.42
CA ILE A 60 18.67 -2.66 -0.01
C ILE A 60 17.50 -2.38 -0.94
N SER A 61 17.75 -2.35 -2.26
CA SER A 61 16.71 -2.04 -3.25
C SER A 61 15.61 -3.11 -3.31
N GLN A 62 15.98 -4.38 -3.17
CA GLN A 62 15.01 -5.46 -3.10
C GLN A 62 14.11 -5.33 -1.86
N THR A 63 14.68 -5.07 -0.68
CA THR A 63 13.90 -4.91 0.56
C THR A 63 12.97 -3.71 0.48
N MET A 64 13.43 -2.57 -0.08
CA MET A 64 12.58 -1.39 -0.27
C MET A 64 11.43 -1.65 -1.24
N THR A 65 11.67 -2.40 -2.30
CA THR A 65 10.63 -2.83 -3.26
C THR A 65 9.60 -3.73 -2.58
N GLU A 66 10.04 -4.75 -1.85
CA GLU A 66 9.18 -5.67 -1.12
C GLU A 66 8.34 -4.95 -0.04
N LEU A 67 8.93 -3.95 0.63
CA LEU A 67 8.20 -3.09 1.57
C LEU A 67 7.12 -2.25 0.88
N ALA A 68 7.43 -1.68 -0.29
CA ALA A 68 6.46 -0.90 -1.06
C ALA A 68 5.31 -1.78 -1.57
N GLU A 69 5.61 -2.97 -2.07
CA GLU A 69 4.61 -3.96 -2.48
C GLU A 69 3.68 -4.36 -1.33
N LEU A 70 4.23 -4.65 -0.15
CA LEU A 70 3.46 -4.96 1.06
C LEU A 70 2.57 -3.78 1.48
N ALA A 71 3.11 -2.57 1.47
CA ALA A 71 2.37 -1.36 1.84
C ALA A 71 1.20 -1.09 0.88
N LEU A 72 1.44 -1.19 -0.42
CA LEU A 72 0.41 -1.02 -1.45
C LEU A 72 -0.69 -2.08 -1.32
N GLN A 73 -0.31 -3.36 -1.19
CA GLN A 73 -1.28 -4.44 -1.01
C GLN A 73 -2.14 -4.22 0.24
N THR A 74 -1.51 -3.87 1.36
CA THR A 74 -2.22 -3.61 2.62
C THR A 74 -3.19 -2.44 2.49
N ALA A 75 -2.75 -1.33 1.87
CA ALA A 75 -3.58 -0.16 1.65
C ALA A 75 -4.78 -0.48 0.73
N CYS A 76 -4.55 -1.20 -0.37
CA CYS A 76 -5.62 -1.60 -1.28
C CYS A 76 -6.67 -2.47 -0.57
N VAL A 77 -6.26 -3.47 0.18
CA VAL A 77 -7.18 -4.35 0.93
C VAL A 77 -7.97 -3.55 1.96
N GLN A 78 -7.33 -2.68 2.74
CA GLN A 78 -8.01 -1.85 3.75
C GLN A 78 -9.03 -0.92 3.11
N VAL A 79 -8.61 -0.16 2.10
CA VAL A 79 -9.48 0.83 1.43
C VAL A 79 -10.65 0.16 0.71
N GLN A 80 -10.42 -0.98 0.04
CA GLN A 80 -11.50 -1.72 -0.60
C GLN A 80 -12.51 -2.24 0.43
N SER A 81 -12.04 -2.78 1.56
CA SER A 81 -12.93 -3.23 2.65
C SER A 81 -13.79 -2.09 3.18
N ASP A 82 -13.19 -0.91 3.44
CA ASP A 82 -13.88 0.25 3.98
C ASP A 82 -14.92 0.80 3.00
N LEU A 83 -14.58 0.89 1.72
CA LEU A 83 -15.50 1.37 0.69
C LEU A 83 -16.62 0.38 0.38
N GLN A 84 -16.33 -0.92 0.39
CA GLN A 84 -17.37 -1.93 0.22
C GLN A 84 -18.38 -1.93 1.37
N ALA A 85 -17.93 -1.70 2.60
CA ALA A 85 -18.82 -1.57 3.76
C ALA A 85 -19.76 -0.35 3.65
N GLN A 86 -19.32 0.74 2.98
CA GLN A 86 -20.06 1.99 2.84
C GLN A 86 -20.96 2.03 1.59
N HIS A 87 -20.51 1.44 0.49
CA HIS A 87 -21.14 1.62 -0.84
C HIS A 87 -21.52 0.32 -1.53
N GLY A 88 -21.20 -0.84 -0.92
CA GLY A 88 -21.29 -2.14 -1.59
C GLY A 88 -20.13 -2.38 -2.56
N ALA A 89 -20.07 -3.61 -3.09
CA ALA A 89 -19.03 -3.99 -4.04
C ALA A 89 -19.25 -3.33 -5.41
N PRO A 90 -18.18 -2.89 -6.11
CA PRO A 90 -18.27 -2.42 -7.48
C PRO A 90 -18.56 -3.60 -8.42
N ILE A 91 -19.54 -3.43 -9.28
CA ILE A 91 -19.98 -4.45 -10.24
C ILE A 91 -20.04 -3.88 -11.65
N GLY A 92 -19.69 -4.70 -12.62
CA GLY A 92 -19.78 -4.40 -14.04
C GLY A 92 -21.22 -4.50 -14.57
N PRO A 93 -21.42 -4.16 -15.86
CA PRO A 93 -22.76 -4.04 -16.45
C PRO A 93 -23.53 -5.38 -16.52
N HIS A 94 -22.85 -6.52 -16.40
CA HIS A 94 -23.46 -7.84 -16.41
C HIS A 94 -23.47 -8.52 -15.03
N GLY A 95 -23.12 -7.77 -13.97
CA GLY A 95 -23.10 -8.27 -12.59
C GLY A 95 -21.79 -8.92 -12.15
N GLU A 96 -20.76 -8.92 -12.98
CA GLU A 96 -19.40 -9.36 -12.63
C GLU A 96 -18.71 -8.36 -11.71
N PRO A 97 -17.81 -8.81 -10.82
CA PRO A 97 -17.03 -7.90 -9.99
C PRO A 97 -16.10 -7.02 -10.83
N ALA A 98 -16.15 -5.71 -10.61
CA ALA A 98 -15.18 -4.78 -11.17
C ALA A 98 -13.92 -4.71 -10.29
N GLN A 99 -12.75 -4.55 -10.91
CA GLN A 99 -11.47 -4.61 -10.23
C GLN A 99 -10.62 -3.36 -10.47
N LEU A 100 -9.80 -3.05 -9.46
CA LEU A 100 -8.76 -2.01 -9.53
C LEU A 100 -7.38 -2.69 -9.60
N TRP A 101 -6.61 -2.32 -10.60
CA TRP A 101 -5.23 -2.77 -10.80
C TRP A 101 -4.28 -1.64 -10.42
N VAL A 102 -3.18 -1.99 -9.76
CA VAL A 102 -2.11 -1.06 -9.40
C VAL A 102 -0.84 -1.52 -10.12
N VAL A 103 -0.34 -0.69 -11.01
CA VAL A 103 0.86 -0.96 -11.80
C VAL A 103 1.99 -0.09 -11.30
N GLY A 104 3.04 -0.71 -10.78
CA GLY A 104 4.28 -0.04 -10.40
C GLY A 104 5.10 0.31 -11.64
N MET A 105 5.54 1.56 -11.74
CA MET A 105 6.36 2.07 -12.84
C MET A 105 7.78 2.39 -12.36
N GLY A 106 8.63 2.77 -13.28
CA GLY A 106 9.99 3.23 -12.98
C GLY A 106 10.79 2.26 -12.11
N LYS A 107 11.38 2.76 -11.03
CA LYS A 107 12.22 1.94 -10.12
C LYS A 107 11.41 0.87 -9.37
N LEU A 108 10.14 1.15 -9.04
CA LEU A 108 9.27 0.15 -8.41
C LEU A 108 9.01 -1.01 -9.38
N GLY A 109 8.62 -0.70 -10.63
CA GLY A 109 8.38 -1.71 -11.66
C GLY A 109 9.63 -2.51 -12.04
N ALA A 110 10.80 -1.87 -12.03
CA ALA A 110 12.10 -2.52 -12.26
C ALA A 110 12.64 -3.28 -11.02
N ARG A 111 11.96 -3.20 -9.87
CA ARG A 111 12.39 -3.78 -8.56
C ARG A 111 13.74 -3.23 -8.06
N GLU A 112 13.99 -1.94 -8.32
CA GLU A 112 15.22 -1.22 -7.98
C GLU A 112 14.95 0.01 -7.10
N LEU A 113 13.97 -0.09 -6.19
CA LEU A 113 13.55 1.03 -5.37
C LEU A 113 14.61 1.41 -4.34
N ASN A 114 15.03 2.67 -4.31
CA ASN A 114 15.96 3.19 -3.31
C ASN A 114 15.22 3.65 -2.05
N VAL A 115 15.95 3.80 -0.94
CA VAL A 115 15.42 4.25 0.36
C VAL A 115 14.73 5.63 0.29
N SER A 116 15.14 6.51 -0.61
CA SER A 116 14.61 7.87 -0.81
C SER A 116 13.78 8.05 -2.08
N SER A 117 13.47 6.95 -2.80
CA SER A 117 12.72 7.04 -4.04
C SER A 117 11.23 7.27 -3.79
N ASP A 118 10.63 8.09 -4.65
CA ASP A 118 9.19 8.11 -4.85
C ASP A 118 8.77 6.82 -5.56
N ILE A 119 7.51 6.44 -5.41
CA ILE A 119 6.89 5.37 -6.19
C ILE A 119 5.99 5.97 -7.27
N ASP A 120 6.18 5.54 -8.50
CA ASP A 120 5.35 5.93 -9.64
C ASP A 120 4.32 4.82 -9.89
N LEU A 121 3.03 5.18 -9.89
CA LEU A 121 1.92 4.23 -9.95
C LEU A 121 0.93 4.63 -11.04
N ILE A 122 0.40 3.62 -11.74
CA ILE A 122 -0.79 3.75 -12.57
C ILE A 122 -1.89 2.89 -11.94
N TYR A 123 -3.03 3.53 -11.68
CA TYR A 123 -4.24 2.86 -11.22
C TYR A 123 -5.20 2.70 -12.39
N VAL A 124 -5.61 1.47 -12.66
CA VAL A 124 -6.50 1.14 -13.78
C VAL A 124 -7.66 0.32 -13.26
N TYR A 125 -8.89 0.70 -13.61
CA TYR A 125 -10.06 -0.13 -13.35
C TYR A 125 -10.61 -0.70 -14.67
N ASP A 126 -11.20 -1.89 -14.61
CA ASP A 126 -11.52 -2.68 -15.80
C ASP A 126 -12.92 -2.45 -16.36
N GLN A 127 -13.90 -2.06 -15.53
CA GLN A 127 -15.30 -2.05 -15.95
C GLN A 127 -16.10 -0.85 -15.48
N ASP A 128 -16.88 -0.26 -16.38
CA ASP A 128 -17.95 0.64 -15.98
C ASP A 128 -19.05 -0.14 -15.26
N GLY A 129 -19.85 0.57 -14.50
CA GLY A 129 -20.94 0.01 -13.74
C GLY A 129 -21.20 0.84 -12.50
N GLU A 130 -21.89 0.24 -11.56
CA GLU A 130 -22.25 0.89 -10.29
C GLU A 130 -22.02 -0.09 -9.14
N THR A 131 -21.81 0.46 -7.93
CA THR A 131 -21.75 -0.38 -6.72
C THR A 131 -23.11 -1.02 -6.43
N ALA A 132 -23.08 -2.16 -5.74
CA ALA A 132 -24.29 -2.90 -5.36
C ALA A 132 -25.21 -2.14 -4.37
N ALA A 133 -24.78 -0.98 -3.88
CA ALA A 133 -25.35 -0.24 -2.75
C ALA A 133 -25.08 -0.90 -1.37
N ASP A 134 -25.29 -0.12 -0.29
CA ASP A 134 -25.26 -0.67 1.06
C ASP A 134 -26.45 -1.61 1.34
N ALA A 135 -26.46 -2.22 2.52
CA ALA A 135 -27.56 -3.10 2.96
C ALA A 135 -28.93 -2.41 2.99
N ASN A 136 -29.00 -1.07 2.94
CA ASN A 136 -30.22 -0.28 2.93
C ASN A 136 -30.56 0.25 1.53
N GLY A 137 -29.84 -0.15 0.50
CA GLY A 137 -30.04 0.30 -0.88
C GLY A 137 -29.57 1.74 -1.16
N ARG A 138 -28.71 2.30 -0.29
CA ARG A 138 -28.20 3.67 -0.39
C ARG A 138 -26.71 3.67 -0.78
N GLY A 139 -26.22 4.84 -1.17
CA GLY A 139 -24.77 5.04 -1.39
C GLY A 139 -24.24 4.48 -2.70
N ARG A 140 -25.10 4.19 -3.69
CA ARG A 140 -24.64 3.80 -5.02
C ARG A 140 -23.71 4.83 -5.63
N LEU A 141 -22.61 4.34 -6.14
CA LEU A 141 -21.60 5.12 -6.88
C LEU A 141 -21.36 4.47 -8.22
N SER A 142 -21.02 5.29 -9.23
CA SER A 142 -20.41 4.74 -10.44
C SER A 142 -19.06 4.07 -10.10
N ASN A 143 -18.65 3.05 -10.86
CA ASN A 143 -17.34 2.44 -10.66
C ASN A 143 -16.20 3.46 -10.81
N GLN A 144 -16.33 4.42 -11.72
CA GLN A 144 -15.38 5.53 -11.85
C GLN A 144 -15.26 6.34 -10.55
N GLU A 145 -16.36 6.68 -9.92
CA GLU A 145 -16.35 7.44 -8.65
C GLU A 145 -15.85 6.58 -7.50
N TYR A 146 -16.28 5.32 -7.42
CA TYR A 146 -15.84 4.37 -6.41
C TYR A 146 -14.33 4.18 -6.43
N PHE A 147 -13.75 3.82 -7.59
CA PHE A 147 -12.32 3.63 -7.73
C PHE A 147 -11.54 4.95 -7.62
N GLY A 148 -12.10 6.07 -8.07
CA GLY A 148 -11.52 7.39 -7.82
C GLY A 148 -11.41 7.73 -6.33
N ARG A 149 -12.39 7.33 -5.51
CA ARG A 149 -12.31 7.44 -4.04
C ARG A 149 -11.26 6.48 -3.47
N ALA A 150 -11.21 5.24 -3.98
CA ALA A 150 -10.21 4.25 -3.57
C ALA A 150 -8.78 4.76 -3.81
N VAL A 151 -8.50 5.28 -5.00
CA VAL A 151 -7.17 5.82 -5.34
C VAL A 151 -6.78 6.98 -4.41
N ARG A 152 -7.71 7.92 -4.15
CA ARG A 152 -7.43 9.03 -3.21
C ARG A 152 -7.16 8.54 -1.79
N ALA A 153 -7.90 7.55 -1.31
CA ALA A 153 -7.71 6.98 0.01
C ALA A 153 -6.38 6.21 0.13
N ILE A 154 -6.02 5.43 -0.88
CA ILE A 154 -4.71 4.74 -0.95
C ILE A 154 -3.58 5.78 -0.99
N TYR A 155 -3.74 6.83 -1.81
CA TYR A 155 -2.77 7.92 -1.91
C TYR A 155 -2.54 8.59 -0.55
N SER A 156 -3.60 8.94 0.16
CA SER A 156 -3.50 9.55 1.48
C SER A 156 -2.87 8.60 2.51
N LEU A 157 -3.30 7.34 2.54
CA LEU A 157 -2.81 6.37 3.51
C LEU A 157 -1.28 6.14 3.41
N ILE A 158 -0.74 6.09 2.18
CA ILE A 158 0.68 5.81 1.93
C ILE A 158 1.51 7.10 1.87
N GLY A 159 1.00 8.18 1.25
CA GLY A 159 1.76 9.38 0.91
C GLY A 159 1.72 10.48 1.95
N ASP A 160 0.64 10.58 2.72
CA ASP A 160 0.49 11.68 3.68
C ASP A 160 1.55 11.61 4.78
N THR A 161 2.14 12.79 5.04
CA THR A 161 3.09 12.94 6.14
C THR A 161 2.34 13.19 7.44
N THR A 162 2.62 12.38 8.45
CA THR A 162 2.09 12.51 9.82
C THR A 162 3.23 12.72 10.81
N GLU A 163 2.92 12.78 12.10
CA GLU A 163 3.93 12.77 13.18
C GLU A 163 4.84 11.52 13.13
N HIS A 164 4.40 10.43 12.51
CA HIS A 164 5.18 9.22 12.27
C HIS A 164 5.87 9.19 10.89
N GLY A 165 5.93 10.32 10.18
CA GLY A 165 6.46 10.41 8.82
C GLY A 165 5.47 9.94 7.75
N PHE A 166 5.98 9.43 6.63
CA PHE A 166 5.23 8.88 5.49
C PHE A 166 5.62 7.43 5.23
N VAL A 167 4.80 6.69 4.46
CA VAL A 167 5.19 5.35 4.01
C VAL A 167 6.04 5.45 2.73
N PHE A 168 5.48 6.01 1.65
CA PHE A 168 6.20 6.34 0.43
C PHE A 168 5.62 7.61 -0.20
N PRO A 169 6.46 8.59 -0.60
CA PRO A 169 6.03 9.62 -1.52
C PRO A 169 5.63 8.95 -2.84
N GLN A 170 4.54 9.41 -3.45
CA GLN A 170 4.04 8.77 -4.66
C GLN A 170 3.61 9.78 -5.71
N ARG A 171 3.74 9.38 -6.99
CA ARG A 171 3.12 10.00 -8.15
C ARG A 171 2.17 8.99 -8.75
N ALA A 172 0.96 9.41 -9.03
CA ALA A 172 -0.07 8.49 -9.50
C ALA A 172 -0.88 9.06 -10.66
N VAL A 173 -1.19 8.18 -11.62
CA VAL A 173 -2.17 8.42 -12.68
C VAL A 173 -3.32 7.43 -12.47
N TYR A 174 -4.55 7.88 -12.70
CA TYR A 174 -5.74 7.05 -12.59
C TYR A 174 -6.47 7.04 -13.94
N GLU A 175 -6.65 5.85 -14.49
CA GLU A 175 -7.21 5.64 -15.82
C GLU A 175 -8.22 4.48 -15.82
N LYS A 176 -9.10 4.48 -16.83
CA LYS A 176 -9.95 3.35 -17.16
C LYS A 176 -9.25 2.47 -18.20
N HIS A 177 -9.25 1.17 -18.00
CA HIS A 177 -8.79 0.23 -19.02
C HIS A 177 -9.86 0.02 -20.09
N GLY A 178 -9.51 0.17 -21.37
CA GLY A 178 -10.38 -0.16 -22.49
C GLY A 178 -11.22 1.02 -23.05
N ALA A 179 -10.70 2.26 -22.95
CA ALA A 179 -11.20 3.36 -23.79
C ALA A 179 -10.53 3.39 -25.14
#